data_dc57a8c8ae719d7c05e8e5d5bc1dd5a1
#
_entry.id   dc57a8c8ae719d7c05e8e5d5bc1dd5a1
#
_cell.length_a   1.000
_cell.length_b   1.000
_cell.length_c   1.000
_cell.angle_alpha   90.00
_cell.angle_beta   90.00
_cell.angle_gamma   90.00
#
_symmetry.space_group_name_H-M   'P 1'
#
loop_
_entity.id
_entity.type
_entity.pdbx_description
1 polymer ?
#
loop_
_entity_poly.entity_id
_entity_poly.type
_entity_poly.pdbx_seq_one_letter_code
_entity_poly.pdbx_strand_id
1 'polypeptide(L)'
;MHFRKKYEEKLALSSLRKRINRMALTDQKLRYARAQADSKEERQRVSHEIHVADSLNRVEVKAILRQYGWPGISDIGKDGQNNFWLLAQHADDDPEFQQAALAAMQKLKKTGEINLDNYAFLYDRVQYNLNYRQWYGTQVNWTAHGKANGFRPIADEAGVDRSRIACIQGVIDVLNFAAR
;
A
#
# COMPACT_ATOMS: atom_id res chain seq x y z
N MET A 1 35.57 13.68 -7.76
CA MET A 1 34.39 14.26 -7.08
C MET A 1 33.09 13.56 -7.46
N HIS A 2 32.82 13.28 -8.73
CA HIS A 2 31.58 12.67 -9.24
C HIS A 2 31.34 11.21 -8.74
N PHE A 3 32.39 10.36 -8.73
CA PHE A 3 32.30 8.97 -8.26
C PHE A 3 31.93 8.84 -6.79
N ARG A 4 32.48 9.70 -5.93
CA ARG A 4 32.18 9.68 -4.49
C ARG A 4 30.71 10.01 -4.23
N LYS A 5 30.18 11.03 -4.89
CA LYS A 5 28.77 11.43 -4.75
C LYS A 5 27.83 10.29 -5.16
N LYS A 6 28.07 9.66 -6.33
CA LYS A 6 27.27 8.53 -6.82
C LYS A 6 27.32 7.32 -5.88
N TYR A 7 28.46 7.06 -5.26
CA TYR A 7 28.63 5.99 -4.28
C TYR A 7 27.83 6.28 -3.00
N GLU A 8 27.90 7.52 -2.49
CA GLU A 8 27.15 7.96 -1.31
C GLU A 8 25.63 7.89 -1.56
N GLU A 9 25.14 8.29 -2.73
CA GLU A 9 23.75 8.15 -3.14
C GLU A 9 23.31 6.67 -3.14
N LYS A 10 24.09 5.78 -3.70
CA LYS A 10 23.78 4.34 -3.73
C LYS A 10 23.74 3.73 -2.32
N LEU A 11 24.63 4.13 -1.42
CA LEU A 11 24.59 3.71 -0.02
C LEU A 11 23.36 4.22 0.70
N ALA A 12 22.97 5.47 0.46
CA ALA A 12 21.75 6.07 1.04
C ALA A 12 20.49 5.32 0.59
N LEU A 13 20.35 5.01 -0.71
CA LEU A 13 19.22 4.24 -1.25
C LEU A 13 19.20 2.79 -0.73
N SER A 14 20.37 2.15 -0.59
CA SER A 14 20.46 0.82 0.03
C SER A 14 20.00 0.83 1.49
N SER A 15 20.38 1.85 2.25
CA SER A 15 19.97 2.04 3.63
C SER A 15 18.48 2.35 3.73
N LEU A 16 17.96 3.15 2.82
CA LEU A 16 16.53 3.46 2.69
C LEU A 16 15.72 2.18 2.46
N ARG A 17 16.10 1.34 1.48
CA ARG A 17 15.46 0.05 1.22
C ARG A 17 15.41 -0.84 2.46
N LYS A 18 16.54 -0.99 3.18
CA LYS A 18 16.60 -1.79 4.41
C LYS A 18 15.65 -1.26 5.48
N ARG A 19 15.56 0.06 5.64
CA ARG A 19 14.65 0.71 6.58
C ARG A 19 13.19 0.44 6.24
N ILE A 20 12.79 0.67 4.99
CA ILE A 20 11.45 0.41 4.48
C ILE A 20 11.06 -1.07 4.69
N ASN A 21 11.92 -1.99 4.33
CA ASN A 21 11.66 -3.42 4.47
C ASN A 21 11.47 -3.84 5.94
N ARG A 22 12.22 -3.25 6.86
CA ARG A 22 12.06 -3.49 8.30
C ARG A 22 10.73 -2.97 8.83
N MET A 23 10.33 -1.77 8.43
CA MET A 23 9.05 -1.17 8.81
C MET A 23 7.89 -2.04 8.32
N ALA A 24 7.90 -2.44 7.06
CA ALA A 24 6.88 -3.30 6.46
C ALA A 24 6.84 -4.69 7.13
N LEU A 25 7.98 -5.27 7.46
CA LEU A 25 8.03 -6.54 8.20
C LEU A 25 7.37 -6.43 9.56
N THR A 26 7.60 -5.35 10.30
CA THR A 26 6.96 -5.10 11.61
C THR A 26 5.45 -4.93 11.44
N ASP A 27 5.02 -4.13 10.49
CA ASP A 27 3.61 -3.93 10.13
C ASP A 27 2.90 -5.26 9.84
N GLN A 28 3.48 -6.09 8.97
CA GLN A 28 2.88 -7.36 8.59
C GLN A 28 2.85 -8.38 9.72
N LYS A 29 3.87 -8.41 10.59
CA LYS A 29 3.87 -9.27 11.79
C LYS A 29 2.74 -8.91 12.74
N LEU A 30 2.48 -7.64 12.97
CA LEU A 30 1.38 -7.19 13.83
C LEU A 30 0.01 -7.55 13.22
N ARG A 31 -0.17 -7.35 11.92
CA ARG A 31 -1.43 -7.73 11.24
C ARG A 31 -1.65 -9.22 11.24
N TYR A 32 -0.59 -10.01 11.06
CA TYR A 32 -0.66 -11.46 11.21
C TYR A 32 -1.03 -11.87 12.63
N ALA A 33 -0.37 -11.31 13.65
CA ALA A 33 -0.68 -11.57 15.05
C ALA A 33 -2.16 -11.23 15.37
N ARG A 34 -2.67 -10.11 14.86
CA ARG A 34 -4.08 -9.76 15.01
C ARG A 34 -5.02 -10.79 14.38
N ALA A 35 -4.67 -11.31 13.20
CA ALA A 35 -5.46 -12.32 12.51
C ALA A 35 -5.48 -13.67 13.24
N GLN A 36 -4.41 -13.98 14.00
CA GLN A 36 -4.27 -15.21 14.80
C GLN A 36 -4.78 -15.06 16.24
N ALA A 37 -5.19 -13.87 16.66
CA ALA A 37 -5.61 -13.62 18.04
C ALA A 37 -6.88 -14.41 18.41
N ASP A 38 -6.79 -15.24 19.43
CA ASP A 38 -7.85 -16.15 19.87
C ASP A 38 -8.90 -15.44 20.76
N SER A 39 -8.50 -14.38 21.48
CA SER A 39 -9.37 -13.63 22.37
C SER A 39 -9.69 -12.23 21.84
N LYS A 40 -10.78 -11.64 22.34
CA LYS A 40 -11.15 -10.27 22.06
C LYS A 40 -10.13 -9.28 22.64
N GLU A 41 -9.65 -9.56 23.83
CA GLU A 41 -8.68 -8.75 24.57
C GLU A 41 -7.34 -8.71 23.84
N GLU A 42 -6.86 -9.86 23.37
CA GLU A 42 -5.64 -9.95 22.58
C GLU A 42 -5.77 -9.20 21.25
N ARG A 43 -6.91 -9.39 20.57
CA ARG A 43 -7.19 -8.69 19.31
C ARG A 43 -7.22 -7.16 19.50
N GLN A 44 -7.76 -6.68 20.61
CA GLN A 44 -7.76 -5.25 20.95
C GLN A 44 -6.35 -4.75 21.24
N ARG A 45 -5.56 -5.49 22.01
CA ARG A 45 -4.16 -5.14 22.30
C ARG A 45 -3.34 -5.01 21.01
N VAL A 46 -3.37 -6.03 20.16
CA VAL A 46 -2.63 -6.02 18.89
C VAL A 46 -3.15 -4.92 17.95
N SER A 47 -4.46 -4.65 17.94
CA SER A 47 -5.02 -3.53 17.15
C SER A 47 -4.48 -2.18 17.62
N HIS A 48 -4.27 -1.99 18.91
CA HIS A 48 -3.63 -0.79 19.44
C HIS A 48 -2.16 -0.70 18.98
N GLU A 49 -1.42 -1.80 19.05
CA GLU A 49 -0.02 -1.85 18.57
C GLU A 49 0.08 -1.54 17.06
N ILE A 50 -0.86 -2.03 16.24
CA ILE A 50 -0.97 -1.68 14.82
C ILE A 50 -1.18 -0.16 14.66
N HIS A 51 -2.12 0.43 15.39
CA HIS A 51 -2.39 1.87 15.30
C HIS A 51 -1.15 2.72 15.64
N VAL A 52 -0.41 2.34 16.67
CA VAL A 52 0.86 3.00 17.02
C VAL A 52 1.89 2.84 15.91
N ALA A 53 2.06 1.63 15.38
CA ALA A 53 3.00 1.35 14.29
C ALA A 53 2.63 2.13 13.01
N ASP A 54 1.35 2.16 12.63
CA ASP A 54 0.86 2.92 11.48
C ASP A 54 1.13 4.42 11.62
N SER A 55 0.95 4.97 12.83
CA SER A 55 1.25 6.37 13.13
C SER A 55 2.73 6.71 12.97
N LEU A 56 3.62 5.85 13.48
CA LEU A 56 5.06 6.01 13.32
C LEU A 56 5.51 5.85 11.86
N ASN A 57 5.00 4.82 11.20
CA ASN A 57 5.26 4.56 9.80
C ASN A 57 4.84 5.73 8.91
N ARG A 58 3.66 6.34 9.19
CA ARG A 58 3.17 7.52 8.46
C ARG A 58 4.14 8.69 8.52
N VAL A 59 4.73 8.99 9.68
CA VAL A 59 5.74 10.04 9.81
C VAL A 59 6.94 9.76 8.90
N GLU A 60 7.42 8.52 8.90
CA GLU A 60 8.56 8.09 8.10
C GLU A 60 8.28 8.12 6.60
N VAL A 61 7.15 7.56 6.14
CA VAL A 61 6.82 7.55 4.70
C VAL A 61 6.57 8.96 4.16
N LYS A 62 6.01 9.88 4.99
CA LYS A 62 5.88 11.30 4.64
C LYS A 62 7.25 11.96 4.49
N ALA A 63 8.20 11.66 5.37
CA ALA A 63 9.57 12.19 5.27
C ALA A 63 10.28 11.65 4.02
N ILE A 64 10.14 10.36 3.72
CA ILE A 64 10.70 9.74 2.53
C ILE A 64 10.11 10.38 1.26
N LEU A 65 8.77 10.51 1.19
CA LEU A 65 8.11 11.10 0.03
C LEU A 65 8.55 12.55 -0.22
N ARG A 66 8.76 13.34 0.85
CA ARG A 66 9.26 14.72 0.74
C ARG A 66 10.71 14.78 0.26
N GLN A 67 11.55 13.86 0.72
CA GLN A 67 12.99 13.89 0.42
C GLN A 67 13.32 13.31 -0.95
N TYR A 68 12.67 12.21 -1.34
CA TYR A 68 13.02 11.42 -2.53
C TYR A 68 11.93 11.43 -3.61
N GLY A 69 10.75 11.97 -3.33
CA GLY A 69 9.57 11.68 -4.12
C GLY A 69 9.11 10.23 -3.86
N TRP A 70 8.41 9.64 -4.82
CA TRP A 70 8.10 8.21 -4.77
C TRP A 70 9.35 7.41 -5.19
N PRO A 71 9.96 6.62 -4.30
CA PRO A 71 11.15 5.86 -4.66
C PRO A 71 10.80 4.79 -5.71
N GLY A 72 11.52 4.80 -6.82
CA GLY A 72 11.31 3.88 -7.93
C GLY A 72 11.88 2.48 -7.68
N ILE A 73 11.55 1.55 -8.59
CA ILE A 73 12.11 0.19 -8.58
C ILE A 73 13.63 0.23 -8.75
N SER A 74 14.15 1.14 -9.58
CA SER A 74 15.61 1.31 -9.76
C SER A 74 16.33 1.84 -8.52
N ASP A 75 15.61 2.58 -7.66
CA ASP A 75 16.18 3.16 -6.44
C ASP A 75 16.28 2.15 -5.30
N ILE A 76 15.20 1.44 -5.02
CA ILE A 76 15.05 0.60 -3.82
C ILE A 76 14.66 -0.85 -4.10
N GLY A 77 14.64 -1.26 -5.36
CA GLY A 77 14.23 -2.61 -5.78
C GLY A 77 12.72 -2.83 -5.72
N LYS A 78 12.26 -3.91 -6.32
CA LYS A 78 10.83 -4.27 -6.37
C LYS A 78 10.23 -4.49 -4.99
N ASP A 79 10.96 -5.17 -4.11
CA ASP A 79 10.54 -5.43 -2.72
C ASP A 79 10.45 -4.15 -1.89
N GLY A 80 11.45 -3.26 -1.99
CA GLY A 80 11.43 -1.97 -1.31
C GLY A 80 10.28 -1.08 -1.79
N GLN A 81 10.06 -1.03 -3.10
CA GLN A 81 8.96 -0.26 -3.69
C GLN A 81 7.59 -0.80 -3.28
N ASN A 82 7.41 -2.13 -3.28
CA ASN A 82 6.18 -2.77 -2.81
C ASN A 82 5.93 -2.50 -1.31
N ASN A 83 6.97 -2.58 -0.50
CA ASN A 83 6.88 -2.32 0.94
C ASN A 83 6.63 -0.83 1.24
N PHE A 84 7.19 0.09 0.46
CA PHE A 84 6.89 1.52 0.60
C PHE A 84 5.42 1.82 0.27
N TRP A 85 4.91 1.22 -0.81
CA TRP A 85 3.49 1.29 -1.15
C TRP A 85 2.59 0.73 -0.02
N LEU A 86 2.94 -0.44 0.52
CA LEU A 86 2.17 -1.07 1.60
C LEU A 86 2.02 -0.14 2.81
N LEU A 87 3.13 0.48 3.23
CA LEU A 87 3.13 1.43 4.34
C LEU A 87 2.32 2.70 4.02
N ALA A 88 2.41 3.21 2.79
CA ALA A 88 1.62 4.36 2.35
C ALA A 88 0.12 4.03 2.29
N GLN A 89 -0.23 2.81 1.87
CA GLN A 89 -1.62 2.34 1.84
C GLN A 89 -2.24 2.22 3.25
N HIS A 90 -1.43 1.92 4.27
CA HIS A 90 -1.89 1.81 5.65
C HIS A 90 -2.01 3.17 6.38
N ALA A 91 -1.71 4.27 5.72
CA ALA A 91 -1.88 5.62 6.27
C ALA A 91 -3.34 6.13 6.07
N ASP A 92 -4.34 5.32 6.40
CA ASP A 92 -5.76 5.63 6.18
C ASP A 92 -6.24 6.87 6.95
N ASP A 93 -5.58 7.20 8.06
CA ASP A 93 -5.89 8.38 8.87
C ASP A 93 -5.35 9.69 8.26
N ASP A 94 -4.69 9.63 7.09
CA ASP A 94 -4.10 10.79 6.42
C ASP A 94 -4.40 10.76 4.91
N PRO A 95 -5.64 11.05 4.50
CA PRO A 95 -6.03 11.04 3.09
C PRO A 95 -5.25 12.04 2.23
N GLU A 96 -4.80 13.15 2.79
CA GLU A 96 -3.97 14.14 2.07
C GLU A 96 -2.61 13.55 1.69
N PHE A 97 -1.99 12.81 2.63
CA PHE A 97 -0.76 12.10 2.33
C PHE A 97 -0.98 11.01 1.28
N GLN A 98 -2.04 10.22 1.38
CA GLN A 98 -2.36 9.19 0.39
C GLN A 98 -2.58 9.78 -1.01
N GLN A 99 -3.25 10.94 -1.12
CA GLN A 99 -3.38 11.67 -2.38
C GLN A 99 -2.02 12.14 -2.93
N ALA A 100 -1.15 12.67 -2.08
CA ALA A 100 0.20 13.09 -2.47
C ALA A 100 1.05 11.90 -2.95
N ALA A 101 0.95 10.76 -2.25
CA ALA A 101 1.60 9.51 -2.63
C ALA A 101 1.11 9.01 -4.00
N LEU A 102 -0.22 9.00 -4.21
CA LEU A 102 -0.83 8.63 -5.47
C LEU A 102 -0.39 9.55 -6.62
N ALA A 103 -0.36 10.87 -6.40
CA ALA A 103 0.11 11.85 -7.38
C ALA A 103 1.60 11.64 -7.74
N ALA A 104 2.43 11.24 -6.78
CA ALA A 104 3.82 10.91 -7.03
C ALA A 104 3.96 9.61 -7.86
N MET A 105 3.19 8.56 -7.55
CA MET A 105 3.15 7.33 -8.35
C MET A 105 2.65 7.60 -9.78
N GLN A 106 1.65 8.47 -9.95
CA GLN A 106 1.09 8.84 -11.25
C GLN A 106 2.16 9.34 -12.22
N LYS A 107 3.15 10.08 -11.74
CA LYS A 107 4.27 10.59 -12.56
C LYS A 107 5.14 9.46 -13.10
N LEU A 108 5.19 8.33 -12.41
CA LEU A 108 6.03 7.18 -12.75
C LEU A 108 5.29 6.06 -13.51
N LYS A 109 3.99 6.18 -13.77
CA LYS A 109 3.18 5.12 -14.42
C LYS A 109 3.75 4.61 -15.75
N LYS A 110 4.38 5.48 -16.53
CA LYS A 110 4.90 5.14 -17.87
C LYS A 110 6.39 4.80 -17.88
N THR A 111 7.05 4.82 -16.73
CA THR A 111 8.51 4.64 -16.63
C THR A 111 8.94 3.21 -16.30
N GLY A 112 8.01 2.36 -15.86
CA GLY A 112 8.32 1.03 -15.33
C GLY A 112 8.86 1.04 -13.89
N GLU A 113 8.89 2.21 -13.24
CA GLU A 113 9.45 2.40 -11.90
C GLU A 113 8.47 2.12 -10.75
N ILE A 114 7.22 1.77 -11.07
CA ILE A 114 6.21 1.36 -10.10
C ILE A 114 5.50 0.08 -10.54
N ASN A 115 4.95 -0.64 -9.57
CA ASN A 115 3.97 -1.69 -9.83
C ASN A 115 2.60 -1.06 -10.09
N LEU A 116 2.00 -1.35 -11.25
CA LEU A 116 0.70 -0.81 -11.64
C LEU A 116 -0.46 -1.39 -10.81
N ASP A 117 -0.33 -2.61 -10.31
CA ASP A 117 -1.30 -3.19 -9.38
C ASP A 117 -1.33 -2.40 -8.07
N ASN A 118 -0.16 -2.08 -7.52
CA ASN A 118 -0.04 -1.24 -6.34
C ASN A 118 -0.65 0.15 -6.55
N TYR A 119 -0.45 0.73 -7.74
CA TYR A 119 -1.08 1.99 -8.11
C TYR A 119 -2.60 1.88 -8.10
N ALA A 120 -3.17 0.82 -8.69
CA ALA A 120 -4.61 0.60 -8.74
C ALA A 120 -5.22 0.43 -7.34
N PHE A 121 -4.55 -0.34 -6.47
CA PHE A 121 -4.96 -0.51 -5.07
C PHE A 121 -4.97 0.81 -4.30
N LEU A 122 -3.90 1.61 -4.42
CA LEU A 122 -3.82 2.89 -3.71
C LEU A 122 -4.83 3.89 -4.29
N TYR A 123 -5.05 3.89 -5.62
CA TYR A 123 -6.05 4.74 -6.25
C TYR A 123 -7.43 4.50 -5.67
N ASP A 124 -7.88 3.24 -5.68
CA ASP A 124 -9.21 2.88 -5.18
C ASP A 124 -9.35 3.14 -3.67
N ARG A 125 -8.27 2.93 -2.91
CA ARG A 125 -8.22 3.22 -1.48
C ARG A 125 -8.44 4.71 -1.23
N VAL A 126 -7.75 5.57 -1.97
CA VAL A 126 -7.92 7.03 -1.89
C VAL A 126 -9.33 7.44 -2.27
N GLN A 127 -9.88 6.91 -3.37
CA GLN A 127 -11.26 7.18 -3.76
C GLN A 127 -12.23 6.79 -2.66
N TYR A 128 -12.06 5.60 -2.09
CA TYR A 128 -12.92 5.13 -1.00
C TYR A 128 -12.82 6.01 0.25
N ASN A 129 -11.62 6.39 0.67
CA ASN A 129 -11.40 7.23 1.86
C ASN A 129 -11.96 8.65 1.67
N LEU A 130 -12.13 9.11 0.43
CA LEU A 130 -12.79 10.36 0.06
C LEU A 130 -14.30 10.21 -0.19
N ASN A 131 -14.89 9.06 0.10
CA ASN A 131 -16.30 8.72 -0.16
C ASN A 131 -16.71 8.72 -1.64
N TYR A 132 -15.74 8.48 -2.54
CA TYR A 132 -16.01 8.25 -3.94
C TYR A 132 -16.12 6.76 -4.27
N ARG A 133 -16.63 6.45 -5.47
CA ARG A 133 -16.63 5.09 -6.00
C ARG A 133 -15.23 4.70 -6.46
N GLN A 134 -14.84 3.47 -6.20
CA GLN A 134 -13.59 2.94 -6.71
C GLN A 134 -13.62 2.79 -8.24
N TRP A 135 -12.44 2.80 -8.87
CA TRP A 135 -12.30 2.79 -10.32
C TRP A 135 -11.88 1.42 -10.85
N TYR A 136 -10.93 0.78 -10.17
CA TYR A 136 -10.34 -0.49 -10.60
C TYR A 136 -11.04 -1.71 -10.00
N GLY A 137 -11.82 -1.59 -8.95
CA GLY A 137 -12.48 -2.70 -8.29
C GLY A 137 -11.55 -3.50 -7.36
N THR A 138 -10.59 -2.84 -6.72
CA THR A 138 -9.61 -3.50 -5.85
C THR A 138 -10.07 -3.57 -4.39
N GLN A 139 -11.07 -2.77 -3.99
CA GLN A 139 -11.54 -2.70 -2.62
C GLN A 139 -12.80 -3.56 -2.45
N VAL A 140 -12.76 -4.44 -1.44
CA VAL A 140 -13.87 -5.34 -1.10
C VAL A 140 -14.42 -5.03 0.30
N ASN A 141 -15.66 -5.43 0.52
CA ASN A 141 -16.23 -5.48 1.86
C ASN A 141 -15.74 -6.73 2.58
N TRP A 142 -15.53 -6.63 3.89
CA TRP A 142 -15.14 -7.75 4.73
C TRP A 142 -16.23 -8.03 5.75
N THR A 143 -16.55 -9.30 5.97
CA THR A 143 -17.41 -9.71 7.07
C THR A 143 -16.68 -9.57 8.40
N ALA A 144 -17.42 -9.63 9.51
CA ALA A 144 -16.84 -9.67 10.86
C ALA A 144 -15.86 -10.84 11.08
N HIS A 145 -15.98 -11.89 10.29
CA HIS A 145 -15.11 -13.08 10.33
C HIS A 145 -13.96 -13.04 9.31
N GLY A 146 -13.67 -11.86 8.70
CA GLY A 146 -12.56 -11.67 7.78
C GLY A 146 -12.74 -12.34 6.42
N LYS A 147 -13.99 -12.64 6.00
CA LYS A 147 -14.28 -13.13 4.65
C LYS A 147 -14.67 -11.97 3.73
N ALA A 148 -14.21 -12.01 2.48
CA ALA A 148 -14.63 -11.05 1.48
C ALA A 148 -16.13 -11.22 1.17
N ASN A 149 -16.86 -10.11 1.10
CA ASN A 149 -18.31 -10.08 0.87
C ASN A 149 -18.66 -9.02 -0.17
N GLY A 150 -18.31 -9.27 -1.41
CA GLY A 150 -18.58 -8.39 -2.53
C GLY A 150 -17.65 -7.18 -2.64
N PHE A 151 -17.71 -6.54 -3.81
CA PHE A 151 -16.98 -5.30 -4.07
C PHE A 151 -17.65 -4.10 -3.41
N ARG A 152 -16.84 -3.14 -2.98
CA ARG A 152 -17.33 -1.79 -2.69
C ARG A 152 -17.80 -1.12 -3.98
N PRO A 153 -18.66 -0.09 -3.92
CA PRO A 153 -19.23 0.52 -5.12
C PRO A 153 -18.18 0.93 -6.14
N ILE A 154 -18.32 0.43 -7.37
CA ILE A 154 -17.42 0.69 -8.50
C ILE A 154 -18.05 1.77 -9.39
N ALA A 155 -17.22 2.65 -9.97
CA ALA A 155 -17.70 3.61 -10.96
C ALA A 155 -18.10 2.91 -12.27
N ASP A 156 -19.28 3.28 -12.79
CA ASP A 156 -19.85 2.71 -14.03
C ASP A 156 -19.28 3.38 -15.29
N GLU A 157 -18.03 3.80 -15.28
CA GLU A 157 -17.47 4.50 -16.43
C GLU A 157 -16.94 3.51 -17.47
N ALA A 158 -17.53 3.59 -18.67
CA ALA A 158 -17.02 2.96 -19.85
C ALA A 158 -15.62 3.50 -20.16
N GLY A 159 -14.59 2.66 -20.14
CA GLY A 159 -13.26 3.04 -20.59
C GLY A 159 -12.09 2.66 -19.67
N VAL A 160 -12.33 2.16 -18.47
CA VAL A 160 -11.25 1.60 -17.66
C VAL A 160 -10.92 0.19 -18.11
N ASP A 161 -9.78 0.04 -18.75
CA ASP A 161 -9.27 -1.30 -19.08
C ASP A 161 -8.74 -1.99 -17.81
N ARG A 162 -9.66 -2.69 -17.14
CA ARG A 162 -9.37 -3.48 -15.92
C ARG A 162 -8.61 -4.76 -16.23
N SER A 163 -8.64 -5.22 -17.49
CA SER A 163 -8.05 -6.51 -17.88
C SER A 163 -6.53 -6.55 -17.75
N ARG A 164 -5.89 -5.38 -17.72
CA ARG A 164 -4.42 -5.24 -17.59
C ARG A 164 -3.91 -5.22 -16.16
N ILE A 165 -4.79 -5.34 -15.17
CA ILE A 165 -4.44 -5.24 -13.76
C ILE A 165 -4.60 -6.60 -13.12
N ALA A 166 -3.50 -7.30 -12.92
CA ALA A 166 -3.47 -8.68 -12.41
C ALA A 166 -4.12 -8.84 -11.04
N CYS A 167 -4.06 -7.81 -10.19
CA CYS A 167 -4.65 -7.84 -8.86
C CYS A 167 -6.18 -7.98 -8.86
N ILE A 168 -6.87 -7.55 -9.92
CA ILE A 168 -8.33 -7.69 -10.01
C ILE A 168 -8.73 -9.17 -10.05
N GLN A 169 -7.99 -10.00 -10.79
CA GLN A 169 -8.25 -11.43 -10.80
C GLN A 169 -8.07 -12.03 -9.40
N GLY A 170 -7.01 -11.65 -8.69
CA GLY A 170 -6.78 -12.10 -7.31
C GLY A 170 -7.92 -11.69 -6.36
N VAL A 171 -8.47 -10.48 -6.50
CA VAL A 171 -9.64 -10.04 -5.72
C VAL A 171 -10.88 -10.88 -6.07
N ILE A 172 -11.13 -11.15 -7.35
CA ILE A 172 -12.24 -12.00 -7.80
C ILE A 172 -12.09 -13.42 -7.24
N ASP A 173 -10.89 -13.99 -7.26
CA ASP A 173 -10.61 -15.32 -6.73
C ASP A 173 -10.88 -15.41 -5.24
N VAL A 174 -10.49 -14.39 -4.47
CA VAL A 174 -10.79 -14.28 -3.02
C VAL A 174 -12.30 -14.23 -2.77
N LEU A 175 -13.04 -13.44 -3.55
CA LEU A 175 -14.50 -13.35 -3.43
C LEU A 175 -15.17 -14.68 -3.77
N ASN A 176 -14.75 -15.35 -4.85
CA ASN A 176 -15.29 -16.63 -5.28
C ASN A 176 -14.98 -17.75 -4.27
N PHE A 177 -13.81 -17.71 -3.62
CA PHE A 177 -13.47 -18.65 -2.56
C PHE A 177 -14.33 -18.43 -1.30
N ALA A 178 -14.59 -17.18 -0.93
CA ALA A 178 -15.42 -16.84 0.23
C ALA A 178 -16.91 -17.15 0.04
N ALA A 179 -17.37 -17.30 -1.22
CA ALA A 179 -18.75 -17.61 -1.57
C ALA A 179 -19.07 -19.12 -1.58
N ARG A 180 -18.05 -19.99 -1.46
CA ARG A 180 -18.19 -21.45 -1.37
C ARG A 180 -18.20 -21.90 0.10
#